data_6ad505c6be508e86d041b526f036b472
#
_entry.id   6ad505c6be508e86d041b526f036b472
#
_cell.length_a   1.000
_cell.length_b   1.000
_cell.length_c   1.000
_cell.angle_alpha   90.00
_cell.angle_beta   90.00
_cell.angle_gamma   90.00
#
_symmetry.space_group_name_H-M   'P 1'
#
loop_
_entity.id
_entity.type
_entity.pdbx_description
1 polymer ?
#
loop_
_entity_poly.entity_id
_entity_poly.type
_entity_poly.pdbx_seq_one_letter_code
_entity_poly.pdbx_strand_id
1 'polypeptide(L)'
;YSSAASDVYKRQDIYLEVPELISYVHLPVQSGSNSILEKMRRRHTRDEYLEIIDKLKNVREGISISSDFIVGFPGETENDFLDTLDLVDRVGYDESFSFIYSPRPNTTAKDLEDDVPLEEKKNRLSVLQHKLENSALNISRKMVGETRKCLVTGVSKKNPGEFQAVSYTHLRAHETNSN
;
A
#
# COMPACT_ATOMS: atom_id res chain seq x y z
N TYR A 1 -3.16 5.02 21.58
CA TYR A 1 -3.28 4.78 20.14
C TYR A 1 -3.07 3.31 19.91
N SER A 2 -4.15 2.55 19.67
CA SER A 2 -4.08 1.19 19.15
C SER A 2 -3.38 1.25 17.79
N SER A 3 -2.29 0.50 17.58
CA SER A 3 -1.65 0.50 16.27
C SER A 3 -2.56 -0.21 15.28
N ALA A 4 -2.74 0.35 14.08
CA ALA A 4 -3.55 -0.26 13.02
C ALA A 4 -3.15 -1.73 12.77
N ALA A 5 -1.87 -2.09 12.90
CA ALA A 5 -1.39 -3.45 12.82
C ALA A 5 -2.00 -4.37 13.90
N SER A 6 -2.08 -3.93 15.17
CA SER A 6 -2.68 -4.72 16.26
C SER A 6 -4.18 -5.00 16.03
N ASP A 7 -4.88 -4.07 15.40
CA ASP A 7 -6.30 -4.23 15.09
C ASP A 7 -6.51 -5.14 13.86
N VAL A 8 -5.58 -5.14 12.90
CA VAL A 8 -5.62 -6.05 11.75
C VAL A 8 -5.31 -7.49 12.18
N TYR A 9 -4.38 -7.70 13.13
CA TYR A 9 -4.13 -9.03 13.72
C TYR A 9 -5.39 -9.68 14.29
N LYS A 10 -6.27 -8.88 14.89
CA LYS A 10 -7.54 -9.34 15.48
C LYS A 10 -8.66 -9.48 14.45
N ARG A 11 -8.50 -8.93 13.25
CA ARG A 11 -9.55 -8.85 12.22
C ARG A 11 -9.33 -9.77 11.03
N GLN A 12 -8.25 -10.55 10.99
CA GLN A 12 -7.98 -11.47 9.89
C GLN A 12 -9.11 -12.51 9.74
N ASP A 13 -9.65 -12.98 10.86
CA ASP A 13 -10.73 -13.95 10.88
C ASP A 13 -12.02 -13.39 10.23
N ILE A 14 -12.23 -12.08 10.24
CA ILE A 14 -13.37 -11.43 9.60
C ILE A 14 -13.41 -11.70 8.09
N TYR A 15 -12.27 -11.79 7.42
CA TYR A 15 -12.20 -12.10 5.99
C TYR A 15 -12.61 -13.56 5.69
N LEU A 16 -12.50 -14.44 6.67
CA LEU A 16 -13.02 -15.82 6.59
C LEU A 16 -14.53 -15.87 6.88
N GLU A 17 -14.97 -15.10 7.88
CA GLU A 17 -16.33 -15.17 8.41
C GLU A 17 -17.33 -14.39 7.57
N VAL A 18 -16.90 -13.34 6.86
CA VAL A 18 -17.75 -12.42 6.09
C VAL A 18 -17.37 -12.44 4.61
N PRO A 19 -17.98 -13.32 3.80
CA PRO A 19 -17.71 -13.41 2.36
C PRO A 19 -18.01 -12.13 1.59
N GLU A 20 -18.96 -11.31 2.08
CA GLU A 20 -19.37 -10.03 1.48
C GLU A 20 -18.36 -8.92 1.69
N LEU A 21 -17.40 -9.09 2.60
CA LEU A 21 -16.36 -8.10 2.83
C LEU A 21 -15.51 -7.91 1.56
N ILE A 22 -15.30 -6.67 1.19
CA ILE A 22 -14.47 -6.33 0.05
C ILE A 22 -13.06 -6.93 0.19
N SER A 23 -12.55 -7.52 -0.88
CA SER A 23 -11.21 -8.13 -0.90
C SER A 23 -10.13 -7.05 -1.07
N TYR A 24 -10.08 -6.12 -0.14
CA TYR A 24 -9.14 -5.00 -0.10
C TYR A 24 -8.74 -4.67 1.34
N VAL A 25 -7.47 -4.43 1.56
CA VAL A 25 -6.96 -3.96 2.85
C VAL A 25 -5.93 -2.85 2.66
N HIS A 26 -6.09 -1.77 3.41
CA HIS A 26 -5.09 -0.73 3.54
C HIS A 26 -4.32 -0.92 4.85
N LEU A 27 -3.04 -1.26 4.74
CA LEU A 27 -2.17 -1.57 5.86
C LEU A 27 -0.87 -0.77 5.77
N PRO A 28 -0.82 0.45 6.35
CA PRO A 28 0.34 1.32 6.30
C PRO A 28 1.56 0.74 7.01
N VAL A 29 2.61 0.37 6.28
CA VAL A 29 3.87 -0.12 6.85
C VAL A 29 4.83 1.02 7.18
N GLN A 30 4.90 2.03 6.34
CA GLN A 30 5.73 3.23 6.37
C GLN A 30 7.18 3.01 5.89
N SER A 31 7.85 1.92 6.23
CA SER A 31 9.19 1.56 5.81
C SER A 31 9.37 0.05 5.80
N GLY A 32 10.26 -0.45 4.96
CA GLY A 32 10.67 -1.86 4.92
C GLY A 32 11.85 -2.17 5.84
N SER A 33 12.45 -1.17 6.48
CA SER A 33 13.57 -1.34 7.39
C SER A 33 13.14 -1.36 8.85
N ASN A 34 13.56 -2.37 9.60
CA ASN A 34 13.30 -2.46 11.03
C ASN A 34 13.92 -1.29 11.81
N SER A 35 15.10 -0.80 11.40
CA SER A 35 15.77 0.33 12.05
C SER A 35 14.95 1.62 11.91
N ILE A 36 14.36 1.83 10.76
CA ILE A 36 13.50 3.00 10.50
C ILE A 36 12.14 2.84 11.18
N LEU A 37 11.55 1.65 11.17
CA LEU A 37 10.31 1.38 11.89
C LEU A 37 10.47 1.65 13.40
N GLU A 38 11.58 1.25 14.01
CA GLU A 38 11.89 1.54 15.41
C GLU A 38 12.02 3.04 15.67
N LYS A 39 12.77 3.78 14.82
CA LYS A 39 12.89 5.24 14.91
C LYS A 39 11.54 5.95 14.73
N MET A 40 10.65 5.42 13.89
CA MET A 40 9.27 5.88 13.73
C MET A 40 8.35 5.46 14.88
N ARG A 41 8.86 4.73 15.87
CA ARG A 41 8.10 4.16 17.00
C ARG A 41 6.95 3.25 16.55
N ARG A 42 7.15 2.50 15.48
CA ARG A 42 6.22 1.46 15.06
C ARG A 42 6.38 0.25 15.99
N ARG A 43 5.26 -0.42 16.27
CA ARG A 43 5.22 -1.57 17.18
C ARG A 43 5.32 -2.92 16.48
N HIS A 44 5.65 -2.90 15.20
CA HIS A 44 5.82 -4.10 14.39
C HIS A 44 7.16 -4.06 13.68
N THR A 45 7.69 -5.23 13.43
CA THR A 45 8.84 -5.45 12.56
C THR A 45 8.38 -5.72 11.13
N ARG A 46 9.33 -5.70 10.19
CA ARG A 46 9.12 -6.11 8.81
C ARG A 46 8.59 -7.54 8.70
N ASP A 47 9.16 -8.48 9.48
CA ASP A 47 8.79 -9.89 9.41
C ASP A 47 7.37 -10.11 9.94
N GLU A 48 6.99 -9.48 11.04
CA GLU A 48 5.62 -9.49 11.55
C GLU A 48 4.62 -8.92 10.53
N TYR A 49 5.01 -7.85 9.82
CA TYR A 49 4.19 -7.29 8.76
C TYR A 49 4.00 -8.28 7.61
N LEU A 50 5.07 -8.94 7.15
CA LEU A 50 5.02 -9.96 6.10
C LEU A 50 4.16 -11.16 6.51
N GLU A 51 4.25 -11.61 7.76
CA GLU A 51 3.37 -12.67 8.27
C GLU A 51 1.89 -12.30 8.18
N ILE A 52 1.53 -11.03 8.47
CA ILE A 52 0.15 -10.55 8.31
C ILE A 52 -0.27 -10.61 6.84
N ILE A 53 0.58 -10.14 5.93
CA ILE A 53 0.32 -10.16 4.50
C ILE A 53 0.07 -11.58 4.01
N ASP A 54 0.95 -12.52 4.39
CA ASP A 54 0.84 -13.92 3.99
C ASP A 54 -0.47 -14.56 4.52
N LYS A 55 -0.82 -14.29 5.76
CA LYS A 55 -2.10 -14.74 6.33
C LYS A 55 -3.30 -14.18 5.57
N LEU A 56 -3.29 -12.87 5.25
CA LEU A 56 -4.37 -12.24 4.49
C LEU A 56 -4.51 -12.85 3.10
N LYS A 57 -3.41 -13.09 2.40
CA LYS A 57 -3.41 -13.73 1.07
C LYS A 57 -3.89 -15.18 1.11
N ASN A 58 -3.56 -15.92 2.19
CA ASN A 58 -4.02 -17.30 2.37
C ASN A 58 -5.52 -17.37 2.72
N VAL A 59 -6.01 -16.41 3.48
CA VAL A 59 -7.43 -16.34 3.88
C VAL A 59 -8.33 -15.90 2.73
N ARG A 60 -7.86 -14.96 1.92
CA ARG A 60 -8.62 -14.39 0.80
C ARG A 60 -7.75 -14.33 -0.44
N GLU A 61 -7.92 -15.31 -1.33
CA GLU A 61 -7.24 -15.31 -2.63
C GLU A 61 -7.58 -14.03 -3.42
N GLY A 62 -6.55 -13.41 -4.00
CA GLY A 62 -6.70 -12.18 -4.78
C GLY A 62 -7.04 -10.94 -3.97
N ILE A 63 -6.79 -10.93 -2.65
CA ILE A 63 -6.95 -9.73 -1.83
C ILE A 63 -6.00 -8.62 -2.31
N SER A 64 -6.56 -7.46 -2.59
CA SER A 64 -5.79 -6.24 -2.91
C SER A 64 -5.19 -5.63 -1.65
N ILE A 65 -3.90 -5.32 -1.70
CA ILE A 65 -3.15 -4.75 -0.58
C ILE A 65 -2.65 -3.37 -0.96
N SER A 66 -2.92 -2.42 -0.10
CA SER A 66 -2.48 -1.03 -0.19
C SER A 66 -1.69 -0.64 1.05
N SER A 67 -0.74 0.27 0.88
CA SER A 67 0.10 0.75 1.99
C SER A 67 0.51 2.20 1.81
N ASP A 68 1.04 2.79 2.88
CA ASP A 68 1.73 4.07 2.86
C ASP A 68 3.22 3.88 3.12
N PHE A 69 4.03 4.69 2.45
CA PHE A 69 5.48 4.71 2.60
C PHE A 69 6.00 6.12 2.85
N ILE A 70 7.02 6.23 3.69
CA ILE A 70 7.76 7.47 3.92
C ILE A 70 9.22 7.20 3.60
N VAL A 71 9.81 8.00 2.72
CA VAL A 71 11.24 7.96 2.37
C VAL A 71 11.98 9.17 2.92
N GLY A 72 13.27 9.01 3.16
CA GLY A 72 14.11 10.08 3.67
C GLY A 72 13.79 10.44 5.11
N PHE A 73 13.38 9.46 5.92
CA PHE A 73 13.24 9.64 7.36
C PHE A 73 14.64 9.88 7.97
N PRO A 74 14.78 10.71 9.02
CA PRO A 74 16.06 10.96 9.68
C PRO A 74 16.84 9.69 10.00
N GLY A 75 18.07 9.62 9.54
CA GLY A 75 18.95 8.46 9.66
C GLY A 75 18.60 7.27 8.77
N GLU A 76 17.82 7.47 7.70
CA GLU A 76 17.58 6.43 6.70
C GLU A 76 18.82 6.26 5.80
N THR A 77 19.45 5.10 5.90
CA THR A 77 20.59 4.73 5.05
C THR A 77 20.12 4.19 3.70
N GLU A 78 21.06 4.01 2.76
CA GLU A 78 20.76 3.34 1.49
C GLU A 78 20.25 1.91 1.69
N ASN A 79 20.83 1.16 2.62
CA ASN A 79 20.35 -0.20 2.93
C ASN A 79 18.92 -0.20 3.48
N ASP A 80 18.55 0.75 4.31
CA ASP A 80 17.18 0.91 4.81
C ASP A 80 16.20 1.17 3.66
N PHE A 81 16.62 1.97 2.68
CA PHE A 81 15.82 2.23 1.49
C PHE A 81 15.70 0.98 0.60
N LEU A 82 16.80 0.24 0.40
CA LEU A 82 16.78 -1.03 -0.34
C LEU A 82 15.87 -2.06 0.32
N ASP A 83 15.84 -2.13 1.64
CA ASP A 83 14.90 -2.98 2.40
C ASP A 83 13.44 -2.59 2.10
N THR A 84 13.16 -1.31 1.94
CA THR A 84 11.82 -0.83 1.54
C THR A 84 11.46 -1.25 0.12
N LEU A 85 12.41 -1.18 -0.82
CA LEU A 85 12.19 -1.63 -2.19
C LEU A 85 11.99 -3.16 -2.27
N ASP A 86 12.74 -3.93 -1.48
CA ASP A 86 12.56 -5.39 -1.41
C ASP A 86 11.20 -5.76 -0.80
N LEU A 87 10.72 -5.03 0.20
CA LEU A 87 9.39 -5.23 0.75
C LEU A 87 8.30 -5.03 -0.31
N VAL A 88 8.44 -4.01 -1.16
CA VAL A 88 7.49 -3.77 -2.27
C VAL A 88 7.43 -4.97 -3.21
N ASP A 89 8.59 -5.55 -3.58
CA ASP A 89 8.65 -6.74 -4.44
C ASP A 89 7.99 -7.96 -3.80
N ARG A 90 8.25 -8.17 -2.51
CA ARG A 90 7.72 -9.35 -1.80
C ARG A 90 6.22 -9.28 -1.60
N VAL A 91 5.68 -8.11 -1.32
CA VAL A 91 4.26 -7.94 -1.06
C VAL A 91 3.46 -7.85 -2.36
N GLY A 92 3.91 -7.08 -3.34
CA GLY A 92 3.18 -6.84 -4.58
C GLY A 92 1.91 -6.02 -4.30
N TYR A 93 2.08 -4.72 -4.11
CA TYR A 93 0.97 -3.81 -3.80
C TYR A 93 0.17 -3.45 -5.04
N ASP A 94 -1.16 -3.38 -4.91
CA ASP A 94 -2.08 -2.92 -5.95
C ASP A 94 -2.13 -1.40 -6.05
N GLU A 95 -2.18 -0.74 -4.91
CA GLU A 95 -2.19 0.70 -4.78
C GLU A 95 -1.40 1.08 -3.54
N SER A 96 -0.60 2.14 -3.61
CA SER A 96 0.12 2.62 -2.43
C SER A 96 0.46 4.09 -2.58
N PHE A 97 0.55 4.75 -1.45
CA PHE A 97 0.95 6.15 -1.39
C PHE A 97 2.37 6.25 -0.83
N SER A 98 3.14 7.17 -1.36
CA SER A 98 4.52 7.40 -0.93
C SER A 98 4.80 8.88 -0.76
N PHE A 99 5.51 9.22 0.30
CA PHE A 99 5.75 10.60 0.71
C PHE A 99 7.20 10.79 1.12
N ILE A 100 7.72 12.00 0.89
CA ILE A 100 8.96 12.44 1.51
C ILE A 100 8.66 12.73 2.99
N TYR A 101 9.56 12.33 3.87
CA TYR A 101 9.48 12.71 5.27
C TYR A 101 9.39 14.24 5.42
N SER A 102 8.45 14.69 6.22
CA SER A 102 8.29 16.08 6.61
C SER A 102 8.05 16.14 8.13
N PRO A 103 8.82 16.92 8.88
CA PRO A 103 8.65 17.07 10.31
C PRO A 103 7.23 17.56 10.64
N ARG A 104 6.54 16.84 11.53
CA ARG A 104 5.19 17.25 11.98
C ARG A 104 5.27 17.78 13.40
N PRO A 105 4.58 18.87 13.74
CA PRO A 105 4.43 19.33 15.11
C PRO A 105 3.93 18.19 16.01
N ASN A 106 4.41 18.16 17.25
CA ASN A 106 4.00 17.17 18.27
C ASN A 106 4.38 15.70 17.96
N THR A 107 5.37 15.48 17.10
CA THR A 107 5.98 14.14 16.90
C THR A 107 7.40 14.17 17.43
N THR A 108 7.85 13.05 18.02
CA THR A 108 9.23 12.90 18.49
C THR A 108 10.24 12.91 17.33
N ALA A 109 9.80 12.60 16.13
CA ALA A 109 10.63 12.67 14.94
C ALA A 109 11.02 14.11 14.57
N LYS A 110 10.28 15.14 15.06
CA LYS A 110 10.62 16.55 14.83
C LYS A 110 11.99 16.93 15.44
N ASP A 111 12.35 16.26 16.53
CA ASP A 111 13.58 16.57 17.29
C ASP A 111 14.79 15.78 16.76
N LEU A 112 14.60 14.93 15.76
CA LEU A 112 15.68 14.22 15.07
C LEU A 112 16.35 15.16 14.06
N GLU A 113 17.68 15.07 13.98
CA GLU A 113 18.44 15.74 12.95
C GLU A 113 18.07 15.16 11.57
N ASP A 114 17.60 16.01 10.67
CA ASP A 114 17.25 15.61 9.30
C ASP A 114 18.53 15.58 8.44
N ASP A 115 19.21 14.46 8.49
CA ASP A 115 20.51 14.20 7.90
C ASP A 115 20.45 13.68 6.45
N VAL A 116 19.24 13.43 5.91
CA VAL A 116 19.07 12.98 4.52
C VAL A 116 18.85 14.19 3.61
N PRO A 117 19.72 14.45 2.63
CA PRO A 117 19.59 15.60 1.72
C PRO A 117 18.27 15.55 0.93
N LEU A 118 17.68 16.72 0.66
CA LEU A 118 16.40 16.81 -0.06
C LEU A 118 16.45 16.16 -1.45
N GLU A 119 17.55 16.30 -2.17
CA GLU A 119 17.71 15.68 -3.49
C GLU A 119 17.73 14.15 -3.40
N GLU A 120 18.36 13.60 -2.36
CA GLU A 120 18.33 12.17 -2.09
C GLU A 120 16.91 11.69 -1.77
N LYS A 121 16.16 12.42 -0.95
CA LYS A 121 14.75 12.12 -0.64
C LYS A 121 13.89 12.11 -1.91
N LYS A 122 14.09 13.08 -2.81
CA LYS A 122 13.36 13.14 -4.09
C LYS A 122 13.70 11.96 -4.99
N ASN A 123 15.00 11.61 -5.06
CA ASN A 123 15.45 10.46 -5.81
C ASN A 123 14.83 9.16 -5.30
N ARG A 124 14.92 8.91 -3.99
CA ARG A 124 14.29 7.74 -3.34
C ARG A 124 12.79 7.70 -3.58
N LEU A 125 12.09 8.84 -3.48
CA LEU A 125 10.67 8.91 -3.77
C LEU A 125 10.37 8.52 -5.22
N SER A 126 11.12 9.06 -6.18
CA SER A 126 10.93 8.74 -7.61
C SER A 126 11.15 7.26 -7.89
N VAL A 127 12.21 6.67 -7.34
CA VAL A 127 12.51 5.23 -7.49
C VAL A 127 11.40 4.37 -6.88
N LEU A 128 10.94 4.71 -5.68
CA LEU A 128 9.87 3.98 -5.00
C LEU A 128 8.55 4.09 -5.76
N GLN A 129 8.18 5.29 -6.23
CA GLN A 129 6.95 5.50 -7.02
C GLN A 129 6.96 4.67 -8.30
N HIS A 130 8.06 4.69 -9.05
CA HIS A 130 8.18 3.87 -10.26
C HIS A 130 8.04 2.37 -9.96
N LYS A 131 8.60 1.91 -8.84
CA LYS A 131 8.48 0.51 -8.41
C LYS A 131 7.05 0.14 -8.04
N LEU A 132 6.35 0.99 -7.30
CA LEU A 132 4.94 0.81 -6.93
C LEU A 132 4.02 0.82 -8.17
N GLU A 133 4.25 1.74 -9.10
CA GLU A 133 3.52 1.80 -10.38
C GLU A 133 3.71 0.52 -11.19
N ASN A 134 4.95 0.00 -11.29
CA ASN A 134 5.23 -1.26 -11.97
C ASN A 134 4.53 -2.45 -11.29
N SER A 135 4.47 -2.48 -9.96
CA SER A 135 3.73 -3.49 -9.21
C SER A 135 2.24 -3.47 -9.58
N ALA A 136 1.61 -2.30 -9.52
CA ALA A 136 0.21 -2.10 -9.87
C ALA A 136 -0.08 -2.46 -11.34
N LEU A 137 0.79 -2.06 -12.27
CA LEU A 137 0.67 -2.41 -13.69
C LEU A 137 0.78 -3.91 -13.93
N ASN A 138 1.67 -4.60 -13.24
CA ASN A 138 1.83 -6.05 -13.37
C ASN A 138 0.59 -6.80 -12.86
N ILE A 139 -0.02 -6.33 -11.77
CA ILE A 139 -1.28 -6.87 -11.26
C ILE A 139 -2.40 -6.63 -12.28
N SER A 140 -2.53 -5.40 -12.78
CA SER A 140 -3.54 -5.04 -13.78
C SER A 140 -3.40 -5.85 -15.08
N ARG A 141 -2.18 -6.09 -15.55
CA ARG A 141 -1.93 -6.92 -16.75
C ARG A 141 -2.38 -8.36 -16.58
N LYS A 142 -2.23 -8.93 -15.38
CA LYS A 142 -2.70 -10.29 -15.08
C LYS A 142 -4.23 -10.43 -15.13
N MET A 143 -4.95 -9.32 -14.97
CA MET A 143 -6.41 -9.29 -15.02
C MET A 143 -6.99 -9.22 -16.44
N VAL A 144 -6.15 -8.93 -17.43
CA VAL A 144 -6.60 -8.83 -18.83
C VAL A 144 -7.11 -10.20 -19.30
N GLY A 145 -8.35 -10.24 -19.78
CA GLY A 145 -9.03 -11.47 -20.20
C GLY A 145 -9.81 -12.19 -19.09
N GLU A 146 -9.77 -11.70 -17.84
CA GLU A 146 -10.58 -12.23 -16.76
C GLU A 146 -11.97 -11.57 -16.73
N THR A 147 -12.98 -12.34 -16.35
CA THR A 147 -14.33 -11.82 -16.06
C THR A 147 -14.46 -11.56 -14.57
N ARG A 148 -14.80 -10.33 -14.17
CA ARG A 148 -14.95 -9.95 -12.78
C ARG A 148 -16.31 -9.33 -12.51
N LYS A 149 -16.86 -9.56 -11.30
CA LYS A 149 -18.07 -8.90 -10.84
C LYS A 149 -17.76 -7.45 -10.48
N CYS A 150 -18.56 -6.51 -11.00
CA CYS A 150 -18.43 -5.09 -10.70
C CYS A 150 -19.78 -4.55 -10.23
N LEU A 151 -19.73 -3.62 -9.27
CA LEU A 151 -20.88 -2.84 -8.84
C LEU A 151 -20.92 -1.55 -9.66
N VAL A 152 -21.93 -1.41 -10.52
CA VAL A 152 -22.17 -0.14 -11.23
C VAL A 152 -22.70 0.89 -10.24
N THR A 153 -21.98 1.98 -10.06
CA THR A 153 -22.31 3.04 -9.07
C THR A 153 -23.03 4.23 -9.70
N GLY A 154 -23.10 4.28 -11.02
CA GLY A 154 -23.80 5.33 -11.75
C GLY A 154 -23.16 5.66 -13.09
N VAL A 155 -23.59 6.76 -13.70
CA VAL A 155 -23.00 7.28 -14.94
C VAL A 155 -21.69 7.97 -14.62
N SER A 156 -20.69 7.82 -15.48
CA SER A 156 -19.39 8.47 -15.34
C SER A 156 -19.53 10.00 -15.28
N LYS A 157 -18.89 10.63 -14.31
CA LYS A 157 -18.87 12.10 -14.20
C LYS A 157 -18.07 12.77 -15.33
N LYS A 158 -17.19 12.01 -16.00
CA LYS A 158 -16.33 12.53 -17.06
C LYS A 158 -16.93 12.32 -18.44
N ASN A 159 -17.69 11.25 -18.65
CA ASN A 159 -18.30 10.92 -19.92
C ASN A 159 -19.70 10.34 -19.69
N PRO A 160 -20.79 11.05 -20.09
CA PRO A 160 -22.16 10.57 -19.91
C PRO A 160 -22.50 9.28 -20.68
N GLY A 161 -21.68 8.88 -21.65
CA GLY A 161 -21.83 7.62 -22.39
C GLY A 161 -21.19 6.41 -21.70
N GLU A 162 -20.58 6.60 -20.54
CA GLU A 162 -19.88 5.55 -19.80
C GLU A 162 -20.49 5.34 -18.41
N PHE A 163 -20.39 4.12 -17.91
CA PHE A 163 -20.76 3.82 -16.52
C PHE A 163 -19.52 3.81 -15.62
N GLN A 164 -19.68 4.29 -14.40
CA GLN A 164 -18.70 4.12 -13.34
C GLN A 164 -19.04 2.84 -12.58
N ALA A 165 -18.08 1.94 -12.49
CA ALA A 165 -18.20 0.71 -11.74
C ALA A 165 -17.02 0.54 -10.77
N VAL A 166 -17.25 -0.16 -9.67
CA VAL A 166 -16.23 -0.56 -8.69
C VAL A 166 -16.21 -2.07 -8.62
N SER A 167 -15.05 -2.66 -8.80
CA SER A 167 -14.88 -4.10 -8.56
C SER A 167 -14.78 -4.37 -7.05
N TYR A 168 -14.99 -5.63 -6.66
CA TYR A 168 -14.81 -6.06 -5.27
C TYR A 168 -13.35 -5.98 -4.78
N THR A 169 -12.41 -5.66 -5.67
CA THR A 169 -10.99 -5.42 -5.38
C THR A 169 -10.61 -3.94 -5.47
N HIS A 170 -11.56 -3.01 -5.36
CA HIS A 170 -11.34 -1.55 -5.44
C HIS A 170 -10.78 -1.02 -6.77
N LEU A 171 -10.74 -1.84 -7.80
CA LEU A 171 -10.35 -1.40 -9.15
C LEU A 171 -11.45 -0.54 -9.74
N ARG A 172 -11.13 0.68 -10.10
CA ARG A 172 -12.01 1.54 -10.88
C ARG A 172 -11.96 1.07 -12.33
N ALA A 173 -13.01 0.42 -12.79
CA ALA A 173 -13.18 0.12 -14.20
C ALA A 173 -13.87 1.30 -14.88
N HIS A 174 -13.31 1.79 -15.97
CA HIS A 174 -13.99 2.64 -16.95
C HIS A 174 -14.35 1.72 -18.10
N GLU A 175 -15.61 1.36 -18.25
CA GLU A 175 -16.07 0.68 -19.46
C GLU A 175 -16.44 1.72 -20.51
N THR A 176 -15.74 1.67 -21.63
CA THR A 176 -16.20 2.26 -22.88
C THR A 176 -17.16 1.27 -23.54
N ASN A 177 -18.36 1.68 -23.86
CA ASN A 177 -19.25 0.91 -24.75
C ASN A 177 -18.56 0.74 -26.10
N SER A 178 -17.93 -0.43 -26.30
CA SER A 178 -17.53 -0.86 -27.63
C SER A 178 -18.74 -1.57 -28.25
N ASN A 179 -19.41 -0.92 -29.17
CA ASN A 179 -20.32 -1.59 -30.13
C ASN A 179 -19.53 -2.56 -31.01
#